data_d0907d5fb67a16a2f85d2a4657f6b903
#
_entry.id   d0907d5fb67a16a2f85d2a4657f6b903
#
_cell.length_a   1.000
_cell.length_b   1.000
_cell.length_c   1.000
_cell.angle_alpha   90.00
_cell.angle_beta   90.00
_cell.angle_gamma   90.00
#
_symmetry.space_group_name_H-M   'P 1'
#
loop_
_entity.id
_entity.type
_entity.pdbx_description
1 polymer ?
#
loop_
_entity_poly.entity_id
_entity_poly.type
_entity_poly.pdbx_seq_one_letter_code
_entity_poly.pdbx_strand_id
1 'polypeptide(L)'
;GTLFGIDSSSYSLWKGNSFACGGADLTMAKVLKSISEAQARGLNEDVDLYINPVTWQKLNSDQAALRSYDSSYKAGKAEAGVEAITFHSQSGLINCHSHNCVKQGEGFIIPPKKVRRLGSTDITFKRPGRQGEDFFRELSDNAGYELRSFSDSAVFVETPARTVKLTGIVNS
;
A
#
# COMPACT_ATOMS: atom_id res chain seq x y z
N GLY A 1 16.51 -8.56 7.44
CA GLY A 1 17.30 -7.82 6.44
C GLY A 1 17.70 -6.45 6.94
N THR A 2 18.71 -5.89 6.35
CA THR A 2 19.28 -4.57 6.72
C THR A 2 18.78 -3.52 5.73
N LEU A 3 18.18 -2.44 6.24
CA LEU A 3 17.77 -1.27 5.47
C LEU A 3 18.32 -0.03 6.16
N PHE A 4 19.00 0.86 5.41
CA PHE A 4 19.72 2.03 5.94
C PHE A 4 20.73 1.70 7.05
N GLY A 5 21.40 0.55 6.99
CA GLY A 5 22.34 0.10 8.00
C GLY A 5 21.71 -0.44 9.30
N ILE A 6 20.38 -0.42 9.41
CA ILE A 6 19.63 -0.91 10.58
C ILE A 6 19.19 -2.34 10.33
N ASP A 7 19.57 -3.26 11.18
CA ASP A 7 19.19 -4.67 11.10
C ASP A 7 17.89 -4.92 11.86
N SER A 8 16.88 -5.44 11.15
CA SER A 8 15.57 -5.77 11.71
C SER A 8 15.60 -6.94 12.71
N SER A 9 16.66 -7.74 12.74
CA SER A 9 16.84 -8.78 13.76
C SER A 9 17.24 -8.22 15.12
N SER A 10 18.03 -7.14 15.12
CA SER A 10 18.47 -6.46 16.34
C SER A 10 17.45 -5.45 16.87
N TYR A 11 16.67 -4.85 15.97
CA TYR A 11 15.68 -3.82 16.32
C TYR A 11 14.27 -4.27 15.93
N SER A 12 13.51 -4.75 16.88
CA SER A 12 12.16 -5.30 16.65
C SER A 12 11.16 -4.30 16.06
N LEU A 13 11.32 -3.00 16.37
CA LEU A 13 10.49 -1.94 15.82
C LEU A 13 10.83 -1.58 14.35
N TRP A 14 11.96 -2.08 13.85
CA TRP A 14 12.37 -1.96 12.46
C TRP A 14 11.88 -3.15 11.60
N LYS A 15 11.08 -4.03 12.17
CA LYS A 15 10.49 -5.20 11.51
C LYS A 15 8.99 -5.01 11.33
N GLY A 16 8.50 -5.12 10.08
CA GLY A 16 7.08 -5.17 9.79
C GLY A 16 6.40 -6.42 10.35
N ASN A 17 5.09 -6.33 10.54
CA ASN A 17 4.29 -7.47 10.97
C ASN A 17 3.89 -8.33 9.77
N SER A 18 3.78 -9.64 9.97
CA SER A 18 3.24 -10.56 8.98
C SER A 18 2.11 -11.36 9.62
N PHE A 19 0.94 -11.29 9.01
CA PHE A 19 -0.25 -12.01 9.47
C PHE A 19 -0.67 -13.05 8.44
N ALA A 20 -0.77 -14.31 8.85
CA ALA A 20 -1.20 -15.39 7.99
C ALA A 20 -2.72 -15.55 8.05
N CYS A 21 -3.38 -15.46 6.89
CA CYS A 21 -4.84 -15.66 6.77
C CYS A 21 -5.26 -17.14 6.77
N GLY A 22 -4.31 -18.06 6.81
CA GLY A 22 -4.54 -19.48 6.98
C GLY A 22 -5.13 -20.20 5.76
N GLY A 23 -4.88 -19.73 4.55
CA GLY A 23 -5.41 -20.36 3.34
C GLY A 23 -6.93 -20.24 3.19
N ALA A 24 -7.51 -19.17 3.69
CA ALA A 24 -8.96 -18.91 3.63
C ALA A 24 -9.22 -17.45 3.22
N ASP A 25 -10.47 -17.17 2.88
CA ASP A 25 -10.92 -15.82 2.48
C ASP A 25 -10.53 -14.76 3.51
N LEU A 26 -10.23 -13.57 3.01
CA LEU A 26 -9.99 -12.42 3.84
C LEU A 26 -11.32 -11.89 4.39
N THR A 27 -11.47 -11.93 5.71
CA THR A 27 -12.62 -11.37 6.41
C THR A 27 -12.23 -10.11 7.19
N MET A 28 -13.21 -9.25 7.48
CA MET A 28 -12.95 -8.06 8.28
C MET A 28 -12.40 -8.39 9.68
N ALA A 29 -12.84 -9.50 10.28
CA ALA A 29 -12.32 -9.97 11.56
C ALA A 29 -10.81 -10.26 11.51
N LYS A 30 -10.31 -10.84 10.41
CA LYS A 30 -8.88 -11.08 10.21
C LYS A 30 -8.11 -9.77 10.02
N VAL A 31 -8.69 -8.81 9.30
CA VAL A 31 -8.10 -7.47 9.13
C VAL A 31 -7.97 -6.78 10.48
N LEU A 32 -9.03 -6.74 11.29
CA LEU A 32 -9.00 -6.13 12.62
C LEU A 32 -8.02 -6.83 13.55
N LYS A 33 -7.93 -8.17 13.51
CA LYS A 33 -6.95 -8.94 14.29
C LYS A 33 -5.52 -8.59 13.87
N SER A 34 -5.26 -8.48 12.59
CA SER A 34 -3.92 -8.11 12.10
C SER A 34 -3.52 -6.68 12.48
N ILE A 35 -4.48 -5.76 12.51
CA ILE A 35 -4.27 -4.38 12.98
C ILE A 35 -4.00 -4.34 14.48
N SER A 36 -4.65 -5.17 15.28
CA SER A 36 -4.41 -5.21 16.74
C SER A 36 -2.96 -5.60 17.08
N GLU A 37 -2.31 -6.44 16.26
CA GLU A 37 -0.89 -6.77 16.42
C GLU A 37 0.01 -5.55 16.14
N ALA A 38 -0.34 -4.74 15.14
CA ALA A 38 0.39 -3.49 14.86
C ALA A 38 0.11 -2.41 15.90
N GLN A 39 -1.09 -2.39 16.49
CA GLN A 39 -1.44 -1.47 17.59
C GLN A 39 -0.60 -1.74 18.84
N ALA A 40 -0.36 -3.00 19.16
CA ALA A 40 0.56 -3.39 20.24
C ALA A 40 1.99 -2.85 20.03
N ARG A 41 2.34 -2.49 18.79
CA ARG A 41 3.63 -1.88 18.41
C ARG A 41 3.54 -0.38 18.12
N GLY A 42 2.44 0.27 18.52
CA GLY A 42 2.26 1.72 18.50
C GLY A 42 1.56 2.27 17.26
N LEU A 43 0.77 1.48 16.54
CA LEU A 43 -0.11 1.99 15.49
C LEU A 43 -1.31 2.73 16.12
N ASN A 44 -1.42 4.06 15.93
CA ASN A 44 -2.50 4.92 16.44
C ASN A 44 -2.98 5.91 15.38
N GLU A 45 -3.04 5.49 14.13
CA GLU A 45 -3.39 6.36 13.01
C GLU A 45 -4.20 5.61 11.96
N ASP A 46 -4.81 6.36 11.04
CA ASP A 46 -5.54 5.80 9.92
C ASP A 46 -4.61 4.95 9.05
N VAL A 47 -5.16 3.88 8.50
CA VAL A 47 -4.42 2.93 7.67
C VAL A 47 -5.13 2.70 6.35
N ASP A 48 -4.34 2.48 5.31
CA ASP A 48 -4.80 2.03 4.01
C ASP A 48 -4.51 0.53 3.85
N LEU A 49 -5.55 -0.22 3.49
CA LEU A 49 -5.48 -1.63 3.15
C LEU A 49 -5.45 -1.78 1.62
N TYR A 50 -4.33 -2.22 1.09
CA TYR A 50 -4.16 -2.52 -0.34
C TYR A 50 -4.30 -4.01 -0.58
N ILE A 51 -5.27 -4.40 -1.40
CA ILE A 51 -5.58 -5.79 -1.73
C ILE A 51 -5.80 -5.97 -3.23
N ASN A 52 -5.74 -7.21 -3.69
CA ASN A 52 -6.04 -7.56 -5.07
C ASN A 52 -7.53 -7.33 -5.38
N PRO A 53 -7.91 -6.94 -6.61
CA PRO A 53 -9.31 -6.71 -7.00
C PRO A 53 -10.26 -7.87 -6.70
N VAL A 54 -9.82 -9.12 -6.85
CA VAL A 54 -10.64 -10.30 -6.54
C VAL A 54 -10.93 -10.39 -5.04
N THR A 55 -9.91 -10.18 -4.22
CA THR A 55 -10.04 -10.14 -2.75
C THR A 55 -10.94 -8.99 -2.31
N TRP A 56 -10.81 -7.83 -2.97
CA TRP A 56 -11.64 -6.65 -2.69
C TRP A 56 -13.12 -6.92 -3.00
N GLN A 57 -13.41 -7.55 -4.14
CA GLN A 57 -14.77 -7.93 -4.50
C GLN A 57 -15.41 -8.85 -3.46
N LYS A 58 -14.68 -9.86 -2.98
CA LYS A 58 -15.17 -10.76 -1.93
C LYS A 58 -15.41 -10.05 -0.61
N LEU A 59 -14.43 -9.28 -0.15
CA LEU A 59 -14.58 -8.49 1.08
C LEU A 59 -15.77 -7.53 1.01
N ASN A 60 -16.02 -6.94 -0.16
CA ASN A 60 -17.16 -6.06 -0.37
C ASN A 60 -18.50 -6.82 -0.37
N SER A 61 -18.58 -8.02 -0.99
CA SER A 61 -19.79 -8.83 -0.98
C SER A 61 -20.18 -9.29 0.41
N ASP A 62 -19.23 -9.70 1.24
CA ASP A 62 -19.45 -10.07 2.63
C ASP A 62 -19.98 -8.89 3.45
N GLN A 63 -19.43 -7.70 3.23
CA GLN A 63 -19.86 -6.48 3.93
C GLN A 63 -21.23 -6.00 3.43
N ALA A 64 -21.55 -6.17 2.15
CA ALA A 64 -22.87 -5.84 1.61
C ALA A 64 -23.96 -6.71 2.25
N ALA A 65 -23.68 -7.99 2.47
CA ALA A 65 -24.59 -8.88 3.17
C ALA A 65 -24.84 -8.44 4.63
N LEU A 66 -23.84 -7.93 5.33
CA LEU A 66 -23.99 -7.39 6.69
C LEU A 66 -24.73 -6.06 6.72
N ARG A 67 -24.56 -5.20 5.71
CA ARG A 67 -25.24 -3.89 5.60
C ARG A 67 -26.70 -3.96 5.25
N SER A 68 -27.20 -5.06 4.69
CA SER A 68 -28.61 -5.20 4.34
C SER A 68 -29.55 -5.14 5.55
N TYR A 69 -29.02 -5.21 6.76
CA TYR A 69 -29.76 -5.09 8.03
C TYR A 69 -29.77 -3.68 8.63
N ASP A 70 -28.99 -2.75 8.10
CA ASP A 70 -28.96 -1.37 8.61
C ASP A 70 -29.84 -0.45 7.77
N SER A 71 -31.06 -0.20 8.26
CA SER A 71 -32.06 0.69 7.62
C SER A 71 -31.70 2.19 7.70
N SER A 72 -30.61 2.56 8.35
CA SER A 72 -30.16 3.96 8.53
C SER A 72 -29.34 4.49 7.33
N TYR A 73 -29.17 3.70 6.28
CA TYR A 73 -28.45 4.12 5.08
C TYR A 73 -29.18 5.23 4.34
N LYS A 74 -28.66 6.45 4.41
CA LYS A 74 -29.17 7.59 3.64
C LYS A 74 -28.86 7.37 2.16
N ALA A 75 -29.92 7.17 1.36
CA ALA A 75 -29.87 6.94 -0.09
C ALA A 75 -29.17 8.03 -0.93
N GLY A 76 -28.72 9.13 -0.33
CA GLY A 76 -28.09 10.26 -1.03
C GLY A 76 -26.61 10.08 -1.41
N LYS A 77 -25.98 8.94 -1.10
CA LYS A 77 -24.59 8.63 -1.48
C LYS A 77 -24.44 7.31 -2.24
N ALA A 78 -25.51 6.81 -2.83
CA ALA A 78 -25.45 5.66 -3.73
C ALA A 78 -25.01 6.10 -5.13
N GLU A 79 -23.86 6.73 -5.25
CA GLU A 79 -23.17 6.80 -6.54
C GLU A 79 -22.59 5.42 -6.85
N ALA A 80 -22.95 4.90 -8.02
CA ALA A 80 -22.46 3.63 -8.50
C ALA A 80 -20.94 3.71 -8.70
N GLY A 81 -20.18 2.98 -7.85
CA GLY A 81 -18.72 2.91 -7.92
C GLY A 81 -18.07 3.37 -6.61
N VAL A 82 -17.96 2.46 -5.67
CA VAL A 82 -17.19 2.73 -4.44
C VAL A 82 -15.71 2.57 -4.76
N GLU A 83 -15.01 3.67 -4.89
CA GLU A 83 -13.57 3.70 -5.14
C GLU A 83 -12.76 3.22 -3.92
N ALA A 84 -13.30 3.43 -2.71
CA ALA A 84 -12.74 2.93 -1.45
C ALA A 84 -13.86 2.60 -0.46
N ILE A 85 -13.68 1.51 0.29
CA ILE A 85 -14.55 1.14 1.40
C ILE A 85 -13.84 1.55 2.68
N THR A 86 -14.50 2.32 3.52
CA THR A 86 -13.94 2.78 4.79
C THR A 86 -14.57 2.02 5.95
N PHE A 87 -13.74 1.50 6.84
CA PHE A 87 -14.14 0.84 8.09
C PHE A 87 -13.57 1.57 9.29
N HIS A 88 -14.22 1.43 10.42
CA HIS A 88 -13.72 1.92 11.69
C HIS A 88 -12.93 0.82 12.41
N SER A 89 -11.74 1.17 12.89
CA SER A 89 -10.95 0.35 13.80
C SER A 89 -10.79 1.06 15.14
N GLN A 90 -10.20 0.37 16.11
CA GLN A 90 -9.93 0.95 17.43
C GLN A 90 -8.94 2.13 17.39
N SER A 91 -8.08 2.20 16.38
CA SER A 91 -7.04 3.23 16.24
C SER A 91 -7.29 4.27 15.15
N GLY A 92 -8.39 4.17 14.41
CA GLY A 92 -8.71 5.08 13.32
C GLY A 92 -9.48 4.43 12.19
N LEU A 93 -9.44 5.04 11.02
CA LEU A 93 -10.13 4.57 9.82
C LEU A 93 -9.24 3.57 9.05
N ILE A 94 -9.88 2.57 8.45
CA ILE A 94 -9.28 1.64 7.51
C ILE A 94 -9.89 1.93 6.15
N ASN A 95 -9.09 2.43 5.21
CA ASN A 95 -9.52 2.62 3.83
C ASN A 95 -9.07 1.42 3.00
N CYS A 96 -10.01 0.72 2.37
CA CYS A 96 -9.71 -0.43 1.55
C CYS A 96 -9.61 -0.02 0.07
N HIS A 97 -8.43 -0.24 -0.51
CA HIS A 97 -8.14 0.06 -1.91
C HIS A 97 -7.88 -1.23 -2.69
N SER A 98 -8.48 -1.30 -3.86
CA SER A 98 -8.17 -2.31 -4.85
C SER A 98 -6.96 -1.89 -5.68
N HIS A 99 -5.94 -2.73 -5.81
CA HIS A 99 -4.74 -2.41 -6.58
C HIS A 99 -4.24 -3.61 -7.39
N ASN A 100 -4.07 -3.42 -8.70
CA ASN A 100 -3.71 -4.49 -9.63
C ASN A 100 -2.29 -5.05 -9.41
N CYS A 101 -1.37 -4.24 -8.86
CA CYS A 101 -0.01 -4.68 -8.59
C CYS A 101 0.11 -5.54 -7.32
N VAL A 102 -0.96 -5.67 -6.53
CA VAL A 102 -0.98 -6.56 -5.37
C VAL A 102 -1.26 -7.99 -5.84
N LYS A 103 -0.37 -8.92 -5.49
CA LYS A 103 -0.52 -10.33 -5.86
C LYS A 103 -1.75 -10.94 -5.19
N GLN A 104 -2.39 -11.88 -5.89
CA GLN A 104 -3.38 -12.75 -5.26
C GLN A 104 -2.76 -13.47 -4.06
N GLY A 105 -3.50 -13.55 -2.96
CA GLY A 105 -3.02 -14.17 -1.74
C GLY A 105 -2.25 -13.23 -0.80
N GLU A 106 -1.97 -12.01 -1.20
CA GLU A 106 -1.29 -11.02 -0.39
C GLU A 106 -2.15 -9.75 -0.18
N GLY A 107 -1.87 -9.03 0.90
CA GLY A 107 -2.41 -7.71 1.18
C GLY A 107 -1.45 -6.91 2.05
N PHE A 108 -1.59 -5.58 2.02
CA PHE A 108 -0.71 -4.69 2.76
C PHE A 108 -1.54 -3.64 3.51
N ILE A 109 -1.29 -3.52 4.81
CA ILE A 109 -1.85 -2.48 5.65
C ILE A 109 -0.74 -1.51 5.98
N ILE A 110 -0.89 -0.27 5.53
CA ILE A 110 0.16 0.74 5.60
C ILE A 110 -0.44 2.06 6.09
N PRO A 111 0.13 2.73 7.11
CA PRO A 111 -0.25 4.08 7.47
C PRO A 111 0.30 5.07 6.43
N PRO A 112 -0.55 5.75 5.63
CA PRO A 112 -0.10 6.59 4.52
C PRO A 112 0.76 7.77 4.97
N LYS A 113 0.51 8.30 6.17
CA LYS A 113 1.27 9.41 6.75
C LYS A 113 2.73 9.06 7.07
N LYS A 114 3.07 7.76 7.13
CA LYS A 114 4.41 7.25 7.45
C LYS A 114 5.19 6.77 6.22
N VAL A 115 4.61 6.87 5.05
CA VAL A 115 5.29 6.59 3.79
C VAL A 115 6.02 7.84 3.32
N ARG A 116 7.31 7.70 3.05
CA ARG A 116 8.17 8.79 2.57
C ARG A 116 8.82 8.41 1.26
N ARG A 117 8.93 9.38 0.39
CA ARG A 117 9.74 9.29 -0.82
C ARG A 117 11.03 10.06 -0.60
N LEU A 118 12.14 9.41 -0.85
CA LEU A 118 13.48 9.99 -0.85
C LEU A 118 14.04 9.94 -2.27
N GLY A 119 14.74 10.96 -2.66
CA GLY A 119 15.42 10.99 -3.94
C GLY A 119 16.10 12.32 -4.19
N SER A 120 17.11 12.30 -5.04
CA SER A 120 17.81 13.51 -5.45
C SER A 120 17.10 14.19 -6.62
N THR A 121 16.45 13.39 -7.49
CA THR A 121 15.76 13.92 -8.68
C THR A 121 14.44 13.19 -8.91
N ASP A 122 13.45 13.95 -9.33
CA ASP A 122 12.22 13.40 -9.90
C ASP A 122 12.49 12.97 -11.37
N ILE A 123 11.48 12.44 -12.05
CA ILE A 123 11.63 12.07 -13.47
C ILE A 123 12.06 13.32 -14.25
N THR A 124 13.25 13.27 -14.78
CA THR A 124 13.83 14.36 -15.59
C THR A 124 14.50 13.78 -16.83
N PHE A 125 14.51 14.56 -17.90
CA PHE A 125 15.25 14.24 -19.12
C PHE A 125 16.64 14.88 -19.13
N LYS A 126 16.94 15.75 -18.18
CA LYS A 126 18.26 16.38 -18.02
C LYS A 126 19.19 15.46 -17.25
N ARG A 127 20.42 15.32 -17.71
CA ARG A 127 21.42 14.52 -17.02
C ARG A 127 21.79 15.14 -15.66
N PRO A 128 21.74 14.36 -14.56
CA PRO A 128 22.16 14.85 -13.27
C PRO A 128 23.62 15.32 -13.27
N GLY A 129 23.87 16.50 -12.69
CA GLY A 129 25.23 17.06 -12.55
C GLY A 129 25.79 17.81 -13.75
N ARG A 130 25.06 17.96 -14.84
CA ARG A 130 25.45 18.81 -15.97
C ARG A 130 24.44 19.92 -16.21
N GLN A 131 24.94 21.15 -16.28
CA GLN A 131 24.14 22.31 -16.70
C GLN A 131 24.24 22.45 -18.22
N GLY A 132 23.09 22.61 -18.89
CA GLY A 132 23.03 22.98 -20.31
C GLY A 132 23.03 21.82 -21.32
N GLU A 133 22.75 20.59 -20.89
CA GLU A 133 22.50 19.50 -21.86
C GLU A 133 21.06 19.59 -22.43
N ASP A 134 20.97 19.47 -23.74
CA ASP A 134 19.73 19.41 -24.48
C ASP A 134 18.94 18.14 -24.14
N PHE A 135 17.62 18.24 -24.32
CA PHE A 135 16.67 17.13 -24.12
C PHE A 135 17.01 15.89 -24.96
N PHE A 136 17.51 16.13 -26.16
CA PHE A 136 17.87 15.10 -27.11
C PHE A 136 19.39 14.99 -27.20
N ARG A 137 19.88 13.78 -27.13
CA ARG A 137 21.28 13.47 -27.31
C ARG A 137 21.49 12.96 -28.74
N GLU A 138 22.38 13.59 -29.48
CA GLU A 138 22.78 13.10 -30.78
C GLU A 138 23.59 11.79 -30.66
N LEU A 139 23.25 10.82 -31.47
CA LEU A 139 23.96 9.53 -31.51
C LEU A 139 25.21 9.71 -32.35
N SER A 140 26.36 9.21 -31.85
CA SER A 140 27.66 9.31 -32.56
C SER A 140 27.75 8.47 -33.82
N ASP A 141 26.93 7.40 -33.92
CA ASP A 141 27.05 6.40 -34.97
C ASP A 141 25.95 6.49 -36.04
N ASN A 142 24.91 7.26 -35.80
CA ASN A 142 23.77 7.43 -36.70
C ASN A 142 23.21 8.85 -36.61
N ALA A 143 22.62 9.34 -37.72
CA ALA A 143 21.88 10.60 -37.73
C ALA A 143 20.55 10.47 -37.00
N GLY A 144 20.59 10.15 -35.69
CA GLY A 144 19.44 9.95 -34.84
C GLY A 144 19.60 10.63 -33.48
N TYR A 145 18.49 10.86 -32.81
CA TYR A 145 18.46 11.46 -31.47
C TYR A 145 17.97 10.45 -30.45
N GLU A 146 18.57 10.45 -29.28
CA GLU A 146 18.19 9.62 -28.14
C GLU A 146 17.59 10.49 -27.03
N LEU A 147 16.45 10.09 -26.49
CA LEU A 147 15.85 10.66 -25.30
C LEU A 147 16.04 9.72 -24.12
N ARG A 148 16.71 10.18 -23.07
CA ARG A 148 16.90 9.40 -21.82
C ARG A 148 16.17 10.07 -20.67
N SER A 149 15.37 9.31 -19.96
CA SER A 149 14.80 9.73 -18.67
C SER A 149 15.68 9.23 -17.52
N PHE A 150 15.86 10.09 -16.54
CA PHE A 150 16.59 9.78 -15.30
C PHE A 150 15.64 9.97 -14.13
N SER A 151 15.70 9.05 -13.17
CA SER A 151 14.98 9.15 -11.91
C SER A 151 15.84 8.51 -10.83
N ASP A 152 15.99 9.21 -9.73
CA ASP A 152 16.67 8.70 -8.55
C ASP A 152 15.76 8.91 -7.36
N SER A 153 14.95 7.89 -7.05
CA SER A 153 14.03 7.93 -5.93
C SER A 153 13.78 6.54 -5.36
N ALA A 154 13.59 6.50 -4.04
CA ALA A 154 13.17 5.32 -3.30
C ALA A 154 12.00 5.66 -2.39
N VAL A 155 11.16 4.67 -2.09
CA VAL A 155 10.06 4.79 -1.15
C VAL A 155 10.37 3.93 0.06
N PHE A 156 10.15 4.47 1.25
CA PHE A 156 10.33 3.73 2.49
C PHE A 156 9.24 4.09 3.50
N VAL A 157 9.08 3.25 4.51
CA VAL A 157 8.18 3.47 5.63
C VAL A 157 9.00 3.83 6.87
N GLU A 158 8.70 4.98 7.50
CA GLU A 158 9.43 5.48 8.68
C GLU A 158 9.39 4.50 9.86
N THR A 159 8.26 3.81 10.03
CA THR A 159 8.04 2.89 11.15
C THR A 159 7.48 1.55 10.65
N PRO A 160 8.33 0.61 10.21
CA PRO A 160 7.88 -0.68 9.68
C PRO A 160 7.03 -1.48 10.66
N ALA A 161 7.25 -1.37 11.97
CA ALA A 161 6.46 -2.06 13.00
C ALA A 161 4.96 -1.72 12.97
N ARG A 162 4.58 -0.60 12.38
CA ARG A 162 3.18 -0.17 12.22
C ARG A 162 2.53 -0.66 10.93
N THR A 163 3.26 -1.40 10.12
CA THR A 163 2.74 -2.01 8.88
C THR A 163 2.46 -3.47 9.08
N VAL A 164 1.51 -4.00 8.28
CA VAL A 164 1.20 -5.43 8.27
C VAL A 164 1.19 -5.94 6.84
N LYS A 165 1.87 -7.06 6.60
CA LYS A 165 1.70 -7.85 5.39
C LYS A 165 0.75 -9.00 5.70
N LEU A 166 -0.35 -9.09 4.96
CA LEU A 166 -1.28 -10.22 4.97
C LEU A 166 -0.78 -11.27 3.97
N THR A 167 -0.81 -12.52 4.35
CA THR A 167 -0.35 -13.65 3.52
C THR A 167 -1.33 -14.81 3.57
N GLY A 168 -1.32 -15.65 2.54
CA GLY A 168 -2.16 -16.86 2.52
C GLY A 168 -3.65 -16.56 2.40
N ILE A 169 -4.03 -15.51 1.67
CA ILE A 169 -5.42 -15.24 1.31
C ILE A 169 -5.77 -16.14 0.14
N VAL A 170 -6.83 -16.89 0.26
CA VAL A 170 -7.41 -17.70 -0.82
C VAL A 170 -8.77 -17.14 -1.15
N ASN A 171 -8.98 -16.82 -2.41
CA ASN A 171 -10.27 -16.32 -2.91
C ASN A 171 -10.98 -17.52 -3.56
N SER A 172 -11.72 -18.27 -2.77
CA SER A 172 -12.50 -19.45 -3.21
C SER A 172 -13.86 -19.06 -3.80
#